data_5422652ea3f7f3ed74a06663a30e69a6
#
_entry.id   5422652ea3f7f3ed74a06663a30e69a6
#
_cell.length_a   1.000
_cell.length_b   1.000
_cell.length_c   1.000
_cell.angle_alpha   90.00
_cell.angle_beta   90.00
_cell.angle_gamma   90.00
#
_symmetry.space_group_name_H-M   'P 1'
#
loop_
_entity.id
_entity.type
_entity.pdbx_description
1 polymer ?
#
loop_
_entity_poly.entity_id
_entity_poly.type
_entity_poly.pdbx_seq_one_letter_code
_entity_poly.pdbx_strand_id
1 'polypeptide(L)'
;MKKFINDPFDFVEELTEGIIHAHPDYYRAENGDLRVIVRQDAPVKGKVAIATGGGSGHLPVFMGYVGKGLADGACIGNVFSSPSAGQMKRVTKAIDSGAGVLYLYGRYQGDMMNFNSAAEESKQNGIQVETVVVSDDIASAPPEKHDERRGVAGIFFAYKIAGAMADEMASLDEVKRVTQKAVDNTRSLGVALGPCTIPLVGKPNFEISDDEMEIGMGIHGEQGVERVKMRTADEIAANLVDRVVNDMPFVAGDEVAVLV
;
A
#
# COMPACT_ATOMS: atom_id res chain seq x y z
N MET A 1 -9.08 -24.61 0.26
CA MET A 1 -8.13 -24.45 1.39
C MET A 1 -8.91 -24.19 2.67
N LYS A 2 -8.55 -24.83 3.79
CA LYS A 2 -9.19 -24.55 5.09
C LYS A 2 -8.63 -23.26 5.67
N LYS A 3 -9.49 -22.40 6.25
CA LYS A 3 -9.14 -21.15 6.90
C LYS A 3 -9.88 -21.03 8.23
N PHE A 4 -9.29 -20.32 9.19
CA PHE A 4 -9.97 -19.92 10.42
C PHE A 4 -10.77 -18.65 10.13
N ILE A 5 -12.00 -18.81 9.73
CA ILE A 5 -12.98 -17.74 9.53
C ILE A 5 -14.34 -18.20 10.06
N ASN A 6 -15.16 -17.26 10.49
CA ASN A 6 -16.58 -17.53 10.80
C ASN A 6 -17.41 -17.40 9.51
N ASP A 7 -17.98 -16.24 9.25
CA ASP A 7 -18.67 -15.96 7.99
C ASP A 7 -17.73 -15.21 7.02
N PRO A 8 -17.62 -15.66 5.75
CA PRO A 8 -16.84 -14.94 4.75
C PRO A 8 -17.24 -13.46 4.53
N PHE A 9 -18.50 -13.09 4.80
CA PHE A 9 -18.96 -11.71 4.70
C PHE A 9 -18.45 -10.82 5.84
N ASP A 10 -18.23 -11.37 7.02
CA ASP A 10 -17.77 -10.65 8.21
C ASP A 10 -16.24 -10.66 8.35
N PHE A 11 -15.55 -11.37 7.43
CA PHE A 11 -14.10 -11.60 7.52
C PHE A 11 -13.26 -10.35 7.75
N VAL A 12 -13.58 -9.25 7.06
CA VAL A 12 -12.74 -8.03 7.13
C VAL A 12 -13.02 -7.26 8.43
N GLU A 13 -14.26 -7.19 8.86
CA GLU A 13 -14.64 -6.58 10.13
C GLU A 13 -14.03 -7.33 11.31
N GLU A 14 -14.18 -8.64 11.37
CA GLU A 14 -13.60 -9.48 12.42
C GLU A 14 -12.07 -9.42 12.45
N LEU A 15 -11.42 -9.42 11.26
CA LEU A 15 -9.98 -9.24 11.14
C LEU A 15 -9.53 -7.89 11.71
N THR A 16 -10.20 -6.82 11.34
CA THR A 16 -9.84 -5.46 11.77
C THR A 16 -10.07 -5.28 13.27
N GLU A 17 -11.19 -5.76 13.78
CA GLU A 17 -11.48 -5.75 15.21
C GLU A 17 -10.43 -6.52 16.01
N GLY A 18 -10.06 -7.72 15.55
CA GLY A 18 -9.01 -8.53 16.17
C GLY A 18 -7.64 -7.82 16.20
N ILE A 19 -7.26 -7.13 15.13
CA ILE A 19 -6.00 -6.37 15.07
C ILE A 19 -6.04 -5.17 16.04
N ILE A 20 -7.16 -4.43 16.10
CA ILE A 20 -7.31 -3.31 17.04
C ILE A 20 -7.22 -3.80 18.49
N HIS A 21 -7.86 -4.92 18.81
CA HIS A 21 -7.78 -5.51 20.16
C HIS A 21 -6.38 -6.02 20.51
N ALA A 22 -5.63 -6.52 19.52
CA ALA A 22 -4.25 -6.97 19.72
C ALA A 22 -3.26 -5.81 19.87
N HIS A 23 -3.59 -4.63 19.33
CA HIS A 23 -2.71 -3.46 19.27
C HIS A 23 -3.41 -2.15 19.69
N PRO A 24 -4.07 -2.09 20.85
CA PRO A 24 -4.88 -0.94 21.26
C PRO A 24 -4.07 0.35 21.48
N ASP A 25 -2.76 0.22 21.70
CA ASP A 25 -1.87 1.37 21.86
C ASP A 25 -1.50 2.06 20.53
N TYR A 26 -1.71 1.37 19.40
CA TYR A 26 -1.33 1.87 18.07
C TYR A 26 -2.54 2.37 17.28
N TYR A 27 -3.65 1.65 17.33
CA TYR A 27 -4.80 1.86 16.45
C TYR A 27 -6.09 2.07 17.20
N ARG A 28 -6.99 2.82 16.59
CA ARG A 28 -8.40 2.85 16.91
C ARG A 28 -9.26 2.90 15.66
N ALA A 29 -10.47 2.33 15.75
CA ALA A 29 -11.50 2.56 14.75
C ALA A 29 -12.12 3.95 14.97
N GLU A 30 -12.23 4.74 13.91
CA GLU A 30 -12.82 6.06 14.00
C GLU A 30 -14.34 5.97 14.15
N ASN A 31 -14.86 6.48 15.26
CA ASN A 31 -16.28 6.40 15.62
C ASN A 31 -16.89 4.99 15.55
N GLY A 32 -16.08 3.95 15.82
CA GLY A 32 -16.48 2.55 15.76
C GLY A 32 -16.57 1.97 14.35
N ASP A 33 -16.16 2.71 13.30
CA ASP A 33 -16.10 2.19 11.93
C ASP A 33 -14.84 1.38 11.72
N LEU A 34 -14.95 0.04 11.73
CA LEU A 34 -13.84 -0.90 11.54
C LEU A 34 -13.16 -0.82 10.16
N ARG A 35 -13.72 -0.02 9.25
CA ARG A 35 -13.12 0.24 7.92
C ARG A 35 -12.35 1.56 7.86
N VAL A 36 -12.31 2.32 8.98
CA VAL A 36 -11.63 3.62 9.10
C VAL A 36 -10.71 3.56 10.32
N ILE A 37 -9.45 3.26 10.07
CA ILE A 37 -8.44 3.04 11.11
C ILE A 37 -7.51 4.24 11.17
N VAL A 38 -7.29 4.75 12.37
CA VAL A 38 -6.38 5.87 12.61
C VAL A 38 -5.42 5.57 13.77
N ARG A 39 -4.32 6.29 13.83
CA ARG A 39 -3.42 6.26 14.99
C ARG A 39 -4.18 6.60 16.26
N GLN A 40 -3.74 6.02 17.37
CA GLN A 40 -4.37 6.28 18.67
C GLN A 40 -4.33 7.76 19.07
N ASP A 41 -3.25 8.46 18.71
CA ASP A 41 -3.01 9.87 19.00
C ASP A 41 -3.43 10.85 17.88
N ALA A 42 -4.10 10.37 16.81
CA ALA A 42 -4.60 11.23 15.74
C ALA A 42 -5.78 12.11 16.20
N PRO A 43 -5.90 13.36 15.67
CA PRO A 43 -4.96 14.06 14.79
C PRO A 43 -3.77 14.63 15.57
N VAL A 44 -2.57 14.57 14.97
CA VAL A 44 -1.36 15.16 15.57
C VAL A 44 -1.29 16.65 15.21
N LYS A 45 -1.37 17.54 16.20
CA LYS A 45 -1.48 18.98 15.99
C LYS A 45 -0.29 19.56 15.20
N GLY A 46 -0.59 20.27 14.12
CA GLY A 46 0.40 20.97 13.28
C GLY A 46 1.20 20.06 12.35
N LYS A 47 1.00 18.74 12.40
CA LYS A 47 1.65 17.76 11.54
C LYS A 47 0.84 17.57 10.26
N VAL A 48 1.52 17.49 9.12
CA VAL A 48 0.95 16.94 7.88
C VAL A 48 0.58 15.49 8.10
N ALA A 49 -0.68 15.13 7.84
CA ALA A 49 -1.13 13.76 8.04
C ALA A 49 -0.94 12.92 6.76
N ILE A 50 -0.61 11.65 6.94
CA ILE A 50 -0.47 10.69 5.84
C ILE A 50 -1.67 9.76 5.85
N ALA A 51 -2.48 9.79 4.78
CA ALA A 51 -3.63 8.91 4.59
C ALA A 51 -3.31 7.85 3.54
N THR A 52 -3.67 6.61 3.84
CA THR A 52 -3.55 5.49 2.90
C THR A 52 -4.82 4.65 2.87
N GLY A 53 -4.82 3.62 2.07
CA GLY A 53 -5.90 2.64 2.01
C GLY A 53 -5.80 1.74 0.81
N GLY A 54 -6.60 0.71 0.84
CA GLY A 54 -6.69 -0.31 -0.20
C GLY A 54 -7.47 -1.51 0.28
N GLY A 55 -7.50 -2.56 -0.53
CA GLY A 55 -8.16 -3.82 -0.18
C GLY A 55 -7.49 -4.50 1.00
N SER A 56 -8.27 -5.16 1.85
CA SER A 56 -7.74 -6.11 2.83
C SER A 56 -7.16 -7.34 2.12
N GLY A 57 -6.48 -8.20 2.87
CA GLY A 57 -5.81 -9.39 2.32
C GLY A 57 -4.34 -9.17 1.98
N HIS A 58 -3.83 -7.96 2.08
CA HIS A 58 -2.46 -7.57 1.78
C HIS A 58 -1.59 -7.33 3.01
N LEU A 59 -2.05 -7.68 4.22
CA LEU A 59 -1.31 -7.40 5.45
C LEU A 59 0.18 -7.77 5.34
N PRO A 60 1.06 -6.87 5.86
CA PRO A 60 0.79 -5.67 6.67
C PRO A 60 0.40 -4.41 5.88
N VAL A 61 0.37 -4.46 4.53
CA VAL A 61 0.09 -3.30 3.68
C VAL A 61 -1.25 -2.67 4.05
N PHE A 62 -1.24 -1.36 4.06
CA PHE A 62 -2.20 -0.36 4.52
C PHE A 62 -2.32 -0.32 6.05
N MET A 63 -3.16 -1.13 6.67
CA MET A 63 -3.45 -1.02 8.10
C MET A 63 -2.22 -1.23 8.99
N GLY A 64 -1.37 -2.20 8.69
CA GLY A 64 -0.17 -2.48 9.48
C GLY A 64 0.90 -1.38 9.43
N TYR A 65 0.73 -0.40 8.56
CA TYR A 65 1.61 0.78 8.45
C TYR A 65 0.99 2.06 9.02
N VAL A 66 -0.09 1.96 9.77
CA VAL A 66 -0.62 3.08 10.56
C VAL A 66 0.16 3.17 11.87
N GLY A 67 0.85 4.28 12.10
CA GLY A 67 1.67 4.47 13.30
C GLY A 67 2.61 5.66 13.21
N LYS A 68 3.31 5.93 14.31
CA LYS A 68 4.29 7.02 14.37
C LYS A 68 5.42 6.82 13.36
N GLY A 69 5.78 7.85 12.61
CA GLY A 69 6.79 7.80 11.55
C GLY A 69 6.33 7.05 10.28
N LEU A 70 5.03 6.78 10.15
CA LEU A 70 4.39 6.08 9.04
C LEU A 70 3.08 6.78 8.67
N ALA A 71 2.03 6.04 8.28
CA ALA A 71 0.72 6.61 8.00
C ALA A 71 -0.03 6.99 9.30
N ASP A 72 -0.86 8.04 9.22
CA ASP A 72 -1.70 8.49 10.33
C ASP A 72 -3.09 7.83 10.31
N GLY A 73 -3.52 7.36 9.14
CA GLY A 73 -4.77 6.61 9.01
C GLY A 73 -4.88 5.85 7.71
N ALA A 74 -5.73 4.82 7.72
CA ALA A 74 -6.01 3.96 6.58
C ALA A 74 -7.50 3.65 6.45
N CYS A 75 -8.01 3.62 5.22
CA CYS A 75 -9.32 3.04 4.93
C CYS A 75 -9.16 1.63 4.35
N ILE A 76 -10.02 0.71 4.81
CA ILE A 76 -9.89 -0.72 4.55
C ILE A 76 -11.04 -1.20 3.67
N GLY A 77 -10.72 -1.64 2.47
CA GLY A 77 -11.64 -2.23 1.53
C GLY A 77 -11.94 -3.72 1.80
N ASN A 78 -12.81 -4.31 1.01
CA ASN A 78 -12.98 -5.76 0.98
C ASN A 78 -11.71 -6.45 0.48
N VAL A 79 -11.64 -7.78 0.63
CA VAL A 79 -10.46 -8.52 0.18
C VAL A 79 -10.19 -8.23 -1.30
N PHE A 80 -9.01 -7.68 -1.59
CA PHE A 80 -8.54 -7.28 -2.92
C PHE A 80 -9.44 -6.24 -3.65
N SER A 81 -10.18 -5.43 -2.90
CA SER A 81 -11.06 -4.40 -3.48
C SER A 81 -10.82 -3.05 -2.82
N SER A 82 -10.82 -2.00 -3.63
CA SER A 82 -10.65 -0.62 -3.17
C SER A 82 -11.72 -0.22 -2.13
N PRO A 83 -11.35 0.49 -1.06
CA PRO A 83 -12.31 1.14 -0.17
C PRO A 83 -13.03 2.28 -0.90
N SER A 84 -14.19 2.68 -0.38
CA SER A 84 -14.99 3.76 -0.97
C SER A 84 -14.39 5.15 -0.71
N ALA A 85 -14.71 6.12 -1.57
CA ALA A 85 -14.38 7.53 -1.36
C ALA A 85 -14.90 8.06 -0.01
N GLY A 86 -16.08 7.60 0.43
CA GLY A 86 -16.66 7.95 1.73
C GLY A 86 -15.81 7.50 2.92
N GLN A 87 -15.19 6.31 2.84
CA GLN A 87 -14.27 5.82 3.87
C GLN A 87 -13.00 6.67 3.90
N MET A 88 -12.41 6.96 2.73
CA MET A 88 -11.20 7.79 2.66
C MET A 88 -11.45 9.22 3.18
N LYS A 89 -12.61 9.81 2.90
CA LYS A 89 -12.99 11.12 3.49
C LYS A 89 -13.07 11.08 5.02
N ARG A 90 -13.60 9.99 5.58
CA ARG A 90 -13.65 9.85 7.05
C ARG A 90 -12.26 9.74 7.64
N VAL A 91 -11.36 8.98 7.03
CA VAL A 91 -9.93 8.95 7.41
C VAL A 91 -9.36 10.36 7.36
N THR A 92 -9.50 11.06 6.23
CA THR A 92 -8.98 12.41 6.01
C THR A 92 -9.41 13.37 7.12
N LYS A 93 -10.71 13.40 7.42
CA LYS A 93 -11.27 14.26 8.46
C LYS A 93 -10.76 13.91 9.86
N ALA A 94 -10.53 12.62 10.13
CA ALA A 94 -10.11 12.15 11.45
C ALA A 94 -8.63 12.46 11.75
N ILE A 95 -7.79 12.56 10.71
CA ILE A 95 -6.35 12.77 10.88
C ILE A 95 -5.89 14.19 10.57
N ASP A 96 -6.70 15.01 9.88
CA ASP A 96 -6.33 16.39 9.56
C ASP A 96 -6.26 17.25 10.82
N SER A 97 -5.18 17.99 10.95
CA SER A 97 -4.95 18.99 12.02
C SER A 97 -4.90 20.41 11.48
N GLY A 98 -5.23 20.64 10.21
CA GLY A 98 -5.12 21.93 9.53
C GLY A 98 -3.77 22.14 8.81
N ALA A 99 -2.83 21.19 8.89
CA ALA A 99 -1.56 21.24 8.17
C ALA A 99 -1.64 20.57 6.78
N GLY A 100 -2.78 19.96 6.46
CA GLY A 100 -3.04 19.24 5.23
C GLY A 100 -2.76 17.74 5.32
N VAL A 101 -3.20 17.01 4.30
CA VAL A 101 -3.15 15.55 4.23
C VAL A 101 -2.48 15.11 2.93
N LEU A 102 -1.48 14.25 3.02
CA LEU A 102 -0.91 13.55 1.87
C LEU A 102 -1.61 12.21 1.70
N TYR A 103 -2.25 11.99 0.55
CA TYR A 103 -2.71 10.68 0.13
C TYR A 103 -1.56 9.89 -0.48
N LEU A 104 -1.30 8.69 0.05
CA LEU A 104 -0.19 7.85 -0.35
C LEU A 104 -0.67 6.40 -0.51
N TYR A 105 -0.74 5.91 -1.74
CA TYR A 105 -1.29 4.59 -2.07
C TYR A 105 -0.70 4.05 -3.38
N GLY A 106 -0.86 2.73 -3.61
CA GLY A 106 -0.40 2.08 -4.83
C GLY A 106 -1.28 2.41 -6.05
N ARG A 107 -0.69 2.41 -7.23
CA ARG A 107 -1.41 2.67 -8.47
C ARG A 107 -2.31 1.50 -8.85
N TYR A 108 -3.56 1.59 -8.45
CA TYR A 108 -4.67 0.71 -8.86
C TYR A 108 -5.87 1.57 -9.25
N GLN A 109 -6.55 1.19 -10.33
CA GLN A 109 -7.59 2.03 -10.92
C GLN A 109 -8.73 2.35 -9.95
N GLY A 110 -9.17 1.36 -9.15
CA GLY A 110 -10.22 1.55 -8.16
C GLY A 110 -9.83 2.54 -7.07
N ASP A 111 -8.61 2.42 -6.54
CA ASP A 111 -8.08 3.32 -5.52
C ASP A 111 -7.91 4.74 -6.07
N MET A 112 -7.35 4.88 -7.27
CA MET A 112 -7.21 6.19 -7.93
C MET A 112 -8.55 6.88 -8.12
N MET A 113 -9.57 6.18 -8.59
CA MET A 113 -10.90 6.75 -8.79
C MET A 113 -11.53 7.19 -7.46
N ASN A 114 -11.53 6.33 -6.45
CA ASN A 114 -12.15 6.61 -5.16
C ASN A 114 -11.39 7.70 -4.37
N PHE A 115 -10.06 7.66 -4.39
CA PHE A 115 -9.25 8.60 -3.63
C PHE A 115 -9.16 9.96 -4.28
N ASN A 116 -9.17 10.05 -5.61
CA ASN A 116 -9.32 11.34 -6.31
C ASN A 116 -10.66 12.00 -5.96
N SER A 117 -11.77 11.24 -5.97
CA SER A 117 -13.09 11.76 -5.55
C SER A 117 -13.05 12.24 -4.10
N ALA A 118 -12.44 11.46 -3.19
CA ALA A 118 -12.29 11.86 -1.79
C ALA A 118 -11.43 13.12 -1.61
N ALA A 119 -10.36 13.25 -2.39
CA ALA A 119 -9.48 14.43 -2.36
C ALA A 119 -10.21 15.70 -2.81
N GLU A 120 -10.95 15.63 -3.92
CA GLU A 120 -11.74 16.75 -4.43
C GLU A 120 -12.78 17.22 -3.42
N GLU A 121 -13.56 16.30 -2.85
CA GLU A 121 -14.55 16.64 -1.84
C GLU A 121 -13.91 17.16 -0.54
N SER A 122 -12.75 16.66 -0.13
CA SER A 122 -12.03 17.16 1.04
C SER A 122 -11.53 18.59 0.83
N LYS A 123 -11.00 18.88 -0.37
CA LYS A 123 -10.61 20.27 -0.76
C LYS A 123 -11.79 21.24 -0.74
N GLN A 124 -12.96 20.81 -1.22
CA GLN A 124 -14.19 21.62 -1.16
C GLN A 124 -14.63 21.93 0.29
N ASN A 125 -14.25 21.07 1.23
CA ASN A 125 -14.49 21.24 2.66
C ASN A 125 -13.35 21.96 3.40
N GLY A 126 -12.39 22.53 2.67
CA GLY A 126 -11.31 23.34 3.22
C GLY A 126 -10.09 22.57 3.73
N ILE A 127 -10.00 21.27 3.50
CA ILE A 127 -8.84 20.46 3.85
C ILE A 127 -7.87 20.44 2.65
N GLN A 128 -6.62 20.84 2.85
CA GLN A 128 -5.60 20.72 1.81
C GLN A 128 -5.24 19.26 1.64
N VAL A 129 -5.32 18.76 0.41
CA VAL A 129 -4.97 17.36 0.07
C VAL A 129 -4.03 17.34 -1.13
N GLU A 130 -2.91 16.70 -0.96
CA GLU A 130 -1.99 16.34 -2.04
C GLU A 130 -1.92 14.82 -2.20
N THR A 131 -1.46 14.33 -3.34
CA THR A 131 -1.41 12.90 -3.63
C THR A 131 -0.06 12.51 -4.19
N VAL A 132 0.47 11.39 -3.72
CA VAL A 132 1.58 10.65 -4.33
C VAL A 132 1.11 9.21 -4.57
N VAL A 133 1.24 8.75 -5.81
CA VAL A 133 0.86 7.40 -6.22
C VAL A 133 2.12 6.57 -6.43
N VAL A 134 2.21 5.45 -5.73
CA VAL A 134 3.38 4.56 -5.81
C VAL A 134 3.29 3.66 -7.04
N SER A 135 4.39 3.52 -7.78
CA SER A 135 4.49 2.85 -9.07
C SER A 135 5.82 2.11 -9.24
N ASP A 136 6.13 1.21 -8.31
CA ASP A 136 7.43 0.57 -8.17
C ASP A 136 7.60 -0.76 -8.93
N ASP A 137 6.50 -1.43 -9.31
CA ASP A 137 6.53 -2.77 -9.89
C ASP A 137 6.99 -2.78 -11.36
N ILE A 138 8.24 -3.18 -11.58
CA ILE A 138 8.86 -3.20 -12.91
C ILE A 138 8.22 -4.21 -13.87
N ALA A 139 7.49 -5.21 -13.36
CA ALA A 139 6.83 -6.22 -14.19
C ALA A 139 5.56 -5.69 -14.87
N SER A 140 4.98 -4.58 -14.40
CA SER A 140 3.66 -4.14 -14.83
C SER A 140 3.66 -3.17 -16.01
N ALA A 141 4.77 -2.45 -16.25
CA ALA A 141 4.96 -1.61 -17.43
C ALA A 141 6.45 -1.33 -17.70
N PRO A 142 6.83 -1.01 -18.95
CA PRO A 142 8.23 -0.74 -19.30
C PRO A 142 8.75 0.57 -18.68
N PRO A 143 10.06 0.80 -18.66
CA PRO A 143 10.67 1.98 -18.03
C PRO A 143 10.14 3.33 -18.53
N GLU A 144 9.78 3.44 -19.81
CA GLU A 144 9.25 4.66 -20.43
C GLU A 144 7.85 5.02 -19.90
N LYS A 145 7.19 4.07 -19.24
CA LYS A 145 5.85 4.18 -18.63
C LYS A 145 5.89 3.84 -17.14
N HIS A 146 6.99 4.17 -16.47
CA HIS A 146 7.17 3.83 -15.06
C HIS A 146 6.05 4.38 -14.16
N ASP A 147 5.48 5.52 -14.52
CA ASP A 147 4.35 6.14 -13.84
C ASP A 147 3.01 5.39 -14.04
N GLU A 148 2.95 4.45 -15.00
CA GLU A 148 1.79 3.58 -15.20
C GLU A 148 1.91 2.25 -14.42
N ARG A 149 3.04 1.97 -13.77
CA ARG A 149 3.30 0.75 -13.02
C ARG A 149 2.41 0.61 -11.78
N ARG A 150 2.17 -0.63 -11.37
CA ARG A 150 1.51 -0.93 -10.09
C ARG A 150 2.39 -0.51 -8.91
N GLY A 151 1.77 -0.14 -7.78
CA GLY A 151 2.45 0.06 -6.51
C GLY A 151 2.37 -1.21 -5.65
N VAL A 152 3.52 -1.78 -5.29
CA VAL A 152 3.60 -3.02 -4.53
C VAL A 152 4.50 -2.83 -3.30
N ALA A 153 5.62 -3.54 -3.19
CA ALA A 153 6.47 -3.53 -1.99
C ALA A 153 7.15 -2.18 -1.71
N GLY A 154 7.42 -1.40 -2.76
CA GLY A 154 8.04 -0.07 -2.65
C GLY A 154 7.23 0.95 -1.84
N ILE A 155 5.94 0.71 -1.66
CA ILE A 155 5.07 1.55 -0.84
C ILE A 155 5.56 1.66 0.62
N PHE A 156 6.26 0.64 1.13
CA PHE A 156 6.86 0.67 2.46
C PHE A 156 7.87 1.82 2.61
N PHE A 157 8.77 1.98 1.65
CA PHE A 157 9.73 3.09 1.67
C PHE A 157 9.04 4.44 1.59
N ALA A 158 8.00 4.54 0.75
CA ALA A 158 7.23 5.77 0.63
C ALA A 158 6.56 6.15 1.96
N TYR A 159 5.93 5.20 2.68
CA TYR A 159 5.36 5.47 4.02
C TYR A 159 6.43 5.90 5.02
N LYS A 160 7.57 5.20 5.03
CA LYS A 160 8.65 5.48 5.99
C LYS A 160 9.23 6.87 5.78
N ILE A 161 9.43 7.27 4.53
CA ILE A 161 9.99 8.58 4.17
C ILE A 161 8.97 9.70 4.39
N ALA A 162 7.73 9.52 3.93
CA ALA A 162 6.66 10.49 4.13
C ALA A 162 6.35 10.71 5.61
N GLY A 163 6.23 9.62 6.38
CA GLY A 163 5.94 9.68 7.81
C GLY A 163 7.05 10.34 8.61
N ALA A 164 8.32 10.02 8.31
CA ALA A 164 9.47 10.66 8.96
C ALA A 164 9.53 12.17 8.65
N MET A 165 9.36 12.57 7.39
CA MET A 165 9.37 13.98 6.99
C MET A 165 8.19 14.76 7.63
N ALA A 166 7.02 14.12 7.72
CA ALA A 166 5.87 14.73 8.39
C ALA A 166 6.08 14.86 9.92
N ASP A 167 6.74 13.89 10.56
CA ASP A 167 7.09 13.98 11.99
C ASP A 167 8.13 15.09 12.29
N GLU A 168 8.95 15.49 11.30
CA GLU A 168 9.81 16.69 11.35
C GLU A 168 9.02 18.00 11.16
N MET A 169 7.70 17.96 11.11
CA MET A 169 6.81 19.12 10.92
C MET A 169 7.06 19.89 9.61
N ALA A 170 7.50 19.20 8.57
CA ALA A 170 7.67 19.78 7.24
C ALA A 170 6.31 20.17 6.62
N SER A 171 6.33 21.12 5.68
CA SER A 171 5.13 21.53 4.93
C SER A 171 4.60 20.40 4.03
N LEU A 172 3.32 20.48 3.67
CA LEU A 172 2.68 19.49 2.76
C LEU A 172 3.43 19.37 1.43
N ASP A 173 3.88 20.48 0.86
CA ASP A 173 4.65 20.51 -0.38
C ASP A 173 5.99 19.79 -0.24
N GLU A 174 6.67 19.96 0.90
CA GLU A 174 7.96 19.32 1.14
C GLU A 174 7.80 17.81 1.42
N VAL A 175 6.80 17.42 2.21
CA VAL A 175 6.45 16.00 2.42
C VAL A 175 6.14 15.33 1.08
N LYS A 176 5.31 15.96 0.24
CA LYS A 176 5.00 15.48 -1.12
C LYS A 176 6.26 15.35 -1.96
N ARG A 177 7.08 16.40 -2.03
CA ARG A 177 8.30 16.45 -2.86
C ARG A 177 9.27 15.31 -2.50
N VAL A 178 9.53 15.11 -1.22
CA VAL A 178 10.47 14.08 -0.75
C VAL A 178 9.90 12.68 -0.98
N THR A 179 8.59 12.50 -0.74
CA THR A 179 7.90 11.24 -1.01
C THR A 179 7.91 10.90 -2.50
N GLN A 180 7.64 11.87 -3.38
CA GLN A 180 7.69 11.66 -4.82
C GLN A 180 9.11 11.25 -5.27
N LYS A 181 10.14 11.94 -4.76
CA LYS A 181 11.54 11.57 -5.03
C LYS A 181 11.83 10.11 -4.63
N ALA A 182 11.31 9.65 -3.50
CA ALA A 182 11.47 8.26 -3.08
C ALA A 182 10.78 7.30 -4.06
N VAL A 183 9.54 7.59 -4.47
CA VAL A 183 8.79 6.78 -5.43
C VAL A 183 9.52 6.69 -6.77
N ASP A 184 10.00 7.82 -7.29
CA ASP A 184 10.73 7.88 -8.57
C ASP A 184 12.01 7.01 -8.54
N ASN A 185 12.59 6.79 -7.37
CA ASN A 185 13.83 6.02 -7.16
C ASN A 185 13.61 4.66 -6.49
N THR A 186 12.39 4.14 -6.47
CA THR A 186 12.07 2.82 -5.92
C THR A 186 11.64 1.87 -7.05
N ARG A 187 12.14 0.65 -7.01
CA ARG A 187 11.74 -0.44 -7.91
C ARG A 187 11.51 -1.70 -7.11
N SER A 188 10.56 -2.51 -7.54
CA SER A 188 10.30 -3.82 -6.96
C SER A 188 10.01 -4.87 -8.04
N LEU A 189 10.19 -6.11 -7.66
CA LEU A 189 9.80 -7.27 -8.46
C LEU A 189 9.46 -8.42 -7.52
N GLY A 190 8.34 -9.08 -7.75
CA GLY A 190 7.86 -10.18 -6.93
C GLY A 190 7.84 -11.53 -7.68
N VAL A 191 7.68 -12.60 -6.91
CA VAL A 191 7.47 -13.97 -7.42
C VAL A 191 6.25 -14.56 -6.73
N ALA A 192 5.36 -15.18 -7.49
CA ALA A 192 4.24 -15.96 -6.96
C ALA A 192 4.55 -17.46 -7.02
N LEU A 193 4.36 -18.14 -5.88
CA LEU A 193 4.59 -19.59 -5.71
C LEU A 193 3.28 -20.38 -5.61
N GLY A 194 2.16 -19.70 -5.39
CA GLY A 194 0.86 -20.35 -5.26
C GLY A 194 -0.28 -19.32 -5.18
N PRO A 195 -1.52 -19.78 -5.42
CA PRO A 195 -2.67 -18.89 -5.45
C PRO A 195 -3.16 -18.52 -4.05
N CYS A 196 -3.89 -17.42 -3.99
CA CYS A 196 -4.69 -17.03 -2.84
C CYS A 196 -6.15 -17.48 -3.06
N THR A 197 -6.82 -17.93 -1.98
CA THR A 197 -8.26 -18.18 -1.98
C THR A 197 -8.97 -17.04 -1.27
N ILE A 198 -9.72 -16.25 -2.03
CA ILE A 198 -10.54 -15.15 -1.49
C ILE A 198 -11.72 -15.76 -0.71
N PRO A 199 -11.96 -15.39 0.57
CA PRO A 199 -12.99 -16.02 1.40
C PRO A 199 -14.37 -16.03 0.76
N LEU A 200 -14.86 -14.91 0.24
CA LEU A 200 -16.16 -14.79 -0.42
C LEU A 200 -16.31 -15.59 -1.72
N VAL A 201 -15.19 -15.77 -2.45
CA VAL A 201 -15.21 -16.50 -3.73
C VAL A 201 -15.08 -18.00 -3.51
N GLY A 202 -14.34 -18.42 -2.48
CA GLY A 202 -14.12 -19.83 -2.15
C GLY A 202 -13.26 -20.60 -3.15
N LYS A 203 -12.66 -19.92 -4.14
CA LYS A 203 -11.82 -20.50 -5.19
C LYS A 203 -10.47 -19.79 -5.25
N PRO A 204 -9.41 -20.47 -5.71
CA PRO A 204 -8.14 -19.85 -6.05
C PRO A 204 -8.32 -18.69 -7.07
N ASN A 205 -7.56 -17.63 -6.90
CA ASN A 205 -7.58 -16.47 -7.83
C ASN A 205 -6.79 -16.71 -9.12
N PHE A 206 -5.90 -17.71 -9.14
CA PHE A 206 -5.21 -18.20 -10.34
C PHE A 206 -4.82 -19.67 -10.15
N GLU A 207 -4.29 -20.29 -11.21
CA GLU A 207 -3.78 -21.67 -11.19
C GLU A 207 -2.31 -21.70 -11.56
N ILE A 208 -1.52 -22.48 -10.84
CA ILE A 208 -0.10 -22.72 -11.06
C ILE A 208 0.24 -24.14 -10.61
N SER A 209 1.12 -24.82 -11.32
CA SER A 209 1.56 -26.18 -10.95
C SER A 209 2.54 -26.13 -9.78
N ASP A 210 2.61 -27.24 -9.00
CA ASP A 210 3.47 -27.33 -7.81
C ASP A 210 4.97 -27.15 -8.11
N ASP A 211 5.38 -27.41 -9.36
CA ASP A 211 6.76 -27.26 -9.86
C ASP A 211 7.00 -25.98 -10.65
N GLU A 212 6.09 -25.01 -10.58
CA GLU A 212 6.16 -23.74 -11.31
C GLU A 212 6.14 -22.52 -10.36
N MET A 213 6.69 -21.43 -10.84
CA MET A 213 6.59 -20.11 -10.24
C MET A 213 6.32 -19.05 -11.32
N GLU A 214 5.73 -17.93 -10.93
CA GLU A 214 5.47 -16.81 -11.85
C GLU A 214 6.15 -15.53 -11.38
N ILE A 215 7.03 -15.00 -12.23
CA ILE A 215 7.79 -13.78 -11.94
C ILE A 215 6.95 -12.56 -12.32
N GLY A 216 6.86 -11.58 -11.42
CA GLY A 216 6.18 -10.32 -11.66
C GLY A 216 4.66 -10.38 -11.58
N MET A 217 4.08 -11.43 -10.97
CA MET A 217 2.64 -11.47 -10.70
C MET A 217 2.25 -10.33 -9.76
N GLY A 218 1.12 -9.67 -10.07
CA GLY A 218 0.55 -8.64 -9.21
C GLY A 218 -0.11 -9.18 -7.95
N ILE A 219 -0.34 -8.29 -6.97
CA ILE A 219 -0.84 -8.66 -5.64
C ILE A 219 -2.29 -9.15 -5.62
N HIS A 220 -3.05 -8.95 -6.69
CA HIS A 220 -4.40 -9.49 -6.86
C HIS A 220 -4.45 -10.74 -7.77
N GLY A 221 -3.29 -11.22 -8.25
CA GLY A 221 -3.18 -12.30 -9.22
C GLY A 221 -3.15 -11.83 -10.67
N GLU A 222 -2.82 -10.57 -10.92
CA GLU A 222 -2.58 -10.07 -12.26
C GLU A 222 -1.37 -10.77 -12.86
N GLN A 223 -1.49 -11.19 -14.12
CA GLN A 223 -0.46 -11.96 -14.83
C GLN A 223 0.92 -11.31 -14.73
N GLY A 224 1.92 -12.13 -14.44
CA GLY A 224 3.32 -11.75 -14.43
C GLY A 224 3.94 -11.68 -15.82
N VAL A 225 5.24 -11.50 -15.85
CA VAL A 225 6.01 -11.41 -17.11
C VAL A 225 6.49 -12.78 -17.60
N GLU A 226 6.63 -13.76 -16.68
CA GLU A 226 7.23 -15.05 -17.02
C GLU A 226 6.78 -16.13 -16.04
N ARG A 227 6.28 -17.26 -16.58
CA ARG A 227 6.03 -18.49 -15.81
C ARG A 227 7.12 -19.50 -16.11
N VAL A 228 7.80 -19.98 -15.08
CA VAL A 228 8.95 -20.88 -15.20
C VAL A 228 8.89 -21.99 -14.15
N LYS A 229 9.71 -23.02 -14.35
CA LYS A 229 9.89 -24.07 -13.34
C LYS A 229 10.56 -23.50 -12.09
N MET A 230 10.27 -24.11 -10.94
CA MET A 230 10.89 -23.75 -9.66
C MET A 230 12.41 -23.71 -9.78
N ARG A 231 13.02 -22.70 -9.19
CA ARG A 231 14.46 -22.48 -9.12
C ARG A 231 14.92 -22.45 -7.68
N THR A 232 16.22 -22.54 -7.45
CA THR A 232 16.81 -22.34 -6.12
C THR A 232 16.64 -20.90 -5.66
N ALA A 233 16.71 -20.66 -4.35
CA ALA A 233 16.61 -19.32 -3.78
C ALA A 233 17.67 -18.37 -4.36
N ASP A 234 18.90 -18.87 -4.56
CA ASP A 234 20.00 -18.07 -5.13
C ASP A 234 19.72 -17.66 -6.57
N GLU A 235 19.19 -18.57 -7.41
CA GLU A 235 18.81 -18.27 -8.78
C GLU A 235 17.65 -17.28 -8.87
N ILE A 236 16.65 -17.42 -7.97
CA ILE A 236 15.55 -16.46 -7.86
C ILE A 236 16.07 -15.09 -7.47
N ALA A 237 16.86 -15.01 -6.38
CA ALA A 237 17.42 -13.76 -5.90
C ALA A 237 18.26 -13.05 -6.95
N ALA A 238 19.17 -13.78 -7.62
CA ALA A 238 19.98 -13.24 -8.70
C ALA A 238 19.12 -12.67 -9.84
N ASN A 239 18.11 -13.43 -10.30
CA ASN A 239 17.20 -12.99 -11.37
C ASN A 239 16.43 -11.71 -11.01
N LEU A 240 15.89 -11.64 -9.79
CA LEU A 240 15.12 -10.48 -9.33
C LEU A 240 16.01 -9.24 -9.19
N VAL A 241 17.17 -9.39 -8.57
CA VAL A 241 18.13 -8.29 -8.36
C VAL A 241 18.63 -7.76 -9.69
N ASP A 242 19.04 -8.63 -10.62
CA ASP A 242 19.51 -8.21 -11.95
C ASP A 242 18.44 -7.40 -12.70
N ARG A 243 17.18 -7.84 -12.67
CA ARG A 243 16.09 -7.12 -13.34
C ARG A 243 15.81 -5.75 -12.69
N VAL A 244 15.81 -5.67 -11.36
CA VAL A 244 15.57 -4.41 -10.64
C VAL A 244 16.69 -3.42 -10.86
N VAL A 245 17.96 -3.86 -10.77
CA VAL A 245 19.13 -3.00 -10.95
C VAL A 245 19.21 -2.47 -12.38
N ASN A 246 18.87 -3.29 -13.38
CA ASN A 246 18.86 -2.87 -14.79
C ASN A 246 17.74 -1.87 -15.14
N ASP A 247 16.72 -1.74 -14.32
CA ASP A 247 15.63 -0.77 -14.51
C ASP A 247 15.94 0.59 -13.86
N MET A 248 16.99 0.68 -13.05
CA MET A 248 17.38 1.91 -12.37
C MET A 248 18.73 2.44 -12.88
N PRO A 249 18.93 3.76 -12.88
CA PRO A 249 20.18 4.38 -13.30
C PRO A 249 21.24 4.30 -12.19
N PHE A 250 21.43 3.13 -11.59
CA PHE A 250 22.48 2.90 -10.59
C PHE A 250 23.85 2.83 -11.24
N VAL A 251 24.84 3.37 -10.56
CA VAL A 251 26.25 3.22 -10.90
C VAL A 251 27.01 2.52 -9.77
N ALA A 252 28.12 1.92 -10.10
CA ALA A 252 28.95 1.25 -9.10
C ALA A 252 29.40 2.26 -8.01
N GLY A 253 29.11 1.94 -6.76
CA GLY A 253 29.40 2.80 -5.60
C GLY A 253 28.19 3.54 -5.03
N ASP A 254 27.03 3.48 -5.70
CA ASP A 254 25.80 4.03 -5.12
C ASP A 254 25.34 3.23 -3.89
N GLU A 255 24.87 3.95 -2.88
CA GLU A 255 24.25 3.35 -1.69
C GLU A 255 22.76 3.13 -1.94
N VAL A 256 22.29 1.93 -1.65
CA VAL A 256 20.88 1.54 -1.83
C VAL A 256 20.30 0.92 -0.57
N ALA A 257 19.01 1.14 -0.34
CA ALA A 257 18.25 0.41 0.66
C ALA A 257 17.54 -0.77 -0.01
N VAL A 258 17.67 -1.96 0.58
CA VAL A 258 17.06 -3.19 0.07
C VAL A 258 16.02 -3.71 1.06
N LEU A 259 14.84 -4.07 0.55
CA LEU A 259 13.76 -4.73 1.30
C LEU A 259 13.54 -6.13 0.69
N VAL A 260 13.56 -7.15 1.55
CA VAL A 260 13.29 -8.56 1.19
C VAL A 260 12.13 -9.09 2.00
#